data_f56592fb602f53d5a766ce00514ac10e
#
_entry.id   f56592fb602f53d5a766ce00514ac10e
#
_cell.length_a   1.000
_cell.length_b   1.000
_cell.length_c   1.000
_cell.angle_alpha   90.00
_cell.angle_beta   90.00
_cell.angle_gamma   90.00
#
_symmetry.space_group_name_H-M   'P 1'
#
loop_
_entity.id
_entity.type
_entity.pdbx_description
1 polymer ?
#
loop_
_entity_poly.entity_id
_entity_poly.type
_entity_poly.pdbx_seq_one_letter_code
_entity_poly.pdbx_strand_id
1 'polypeptide(L)'
;MTLEQRIRAFSQMGLFIKRHFDGTHLSSETKLHQGLDTLIETAGIYNNWFIPKFVKDALFNIGIFLSEEDLRSFCLQIKDVKPKTIAIICAGNVPMVCFHDLLCVLLSGHKALIKLSSDDTILLPFFLKLLVHYEPQFEESILFADGKLANFDAIIATGSDNTASHLQYYFGKYPNMIRKSRTSLAILSGKESSEDLKNLGKDIFQYFGLGCRNV
;
A
#
# COMPACT_ATOMS: atom_id res chain seq x y z
N MET A 1 10.89 15.87 -10.68
CA MET A 1 11.31 14.44 -10.59
C MET A 1 10.85 13.69 -11.83
N THR A 2 11.74 13.01 -12.51
CA THR A 2 11.46 12.21 -13.71
C THR A 2 10.80 10.87 -13.35
N LEU A 3 10.16 10.19 -14.33
CA LEU A 3 9.61 8.85 -14.14
C LEU A 3 10.71 7.85 -13.73
N GLU A 4 11.89 7.97 -14.33
CA GLU A 4 13.04 7.11 -14.04
C GLU A 4 13.50 7.23 -12.58
N GLN A 5 13.57 8.45 -12.04
CA GLN A 5 13.87 8.68 -10.63
C GLN A 5 12.81 8.06 -9.70
N ARG A 6 11.52 8.17 -10.07
CA ARG A 6 10.43 7.56 -9.32
C ARG A 6 10.52 6.03 -9.29
N ILE A 7 10.71 5.41 -10.45
CA ILE A 7 10.92 3.95 -10.57
C ILE A 7 12.10 3.50 -9.71
N ARG A 8 13.24 4.19 -9.84
CA ARG A 8 14.47 3.86 -9.09
C ARG A 8 14.25 3.90 -7.57
N ALA A 9 13.57 4.91 -7.06
CA ALA A 9 13.32 5.05 -5.63
C ALA A 9 12.42 3.92 -5.09
N PHE A 10 11.34 3.58 -5.81
CA PHE A 10 10.48 2.46 -5.44
C PHE A 10 11.19 1.11 -5.56
N SER A 11 12.04 0.94 -6.59
CA SER A 11 12.86 -0.27 -6.72
C SER A 11 13.87 -0.41 -5.58
N GLN A 12 14.50 0.69 -5.12
CA GLN A 12 15.38 0.67 -3.94
C GLN A 12 14.61 0.28 -2.68
N MET A 13 13.39 0.77 -2.50
CA MET A 13 12.50 0.33 -1.41
C MET A 13 12.21 -1.19 -1.52
N GLY A 14 11.92 -1.69 -2.70
CA GLY A 14 11.72 -3.13 -2.93
C GLY A 14 12.95 -3.97 -2.58
N LEU A 15 14.12 -3.51 -2.98
CA LEU A 15 15.40 -4.15 -2.63
C LEU A 15 15.68 -4.10 -1.12
N PHE A 16 15.36 -3.01 -0.44
CA PHE A 16 15.45 -2.93 1.02
C PHE A 16 14.57 -3.97 1.70
N ILE A 17 13.30 -4.08 1.30
CA ILE A 17 12.37 -5.07 1.83
C ILE A 17 12.92 -6.49 1.60
N LYS A 18 13.37 -6.77 0.37
CA LYS A 18 13.95 -8.07 0.02
C LYS A 18 15.16 -8.40 0.90
N ARG A 19 16.12 -7.48 1.01
CA ARG A 19 17.31 -7.67 1.87
C ARG A 19 16.95 -7.89 3.33
N HIS A 20 15.88 -7.26 3.81
CA HIS A 20 15.39 -7.47 5.17
C HIS A 20 15.00 -8.93 5.40
N PHE A 21 14.23 -9.53 4.50
CA PHE A 21 13.79 -10.92 4.64
C PHE A 21 14.87 -11.95 4.30
N ASP A 22 15.79 -11.61 3.39
CA ASP A 22 16.91 -12.48 3.02
C ASP A 22 18.10 -12.41 4.01
N GLY A 23 18.06 -11.48 4.97
CA GLY A 23 19.16 -11.26 5.93
C GLY A 23 20.43 -10.69 5.32
N THR A 24 20.34 -10.07 4.12
CA THR A 24 21.50 -9.53 3.36
C THR A 24 21.61 -8.01 3.49
N HIS A 25 21.63 -7.53 4.73
CA HIS A 25 21.57 -6.10 5.04
C HIS A 25 22.85 -5.36 4.61
N LEU A 26 22.68 -4.16 4.04
CA LEU A 26 23.79 -3.24 3.84
C LEU A 26 24.12 -2.56 5.18
N SER A 27 25.42 -2.37 5.47
CA SER A 27 25.86 -1.73 6.72
C SER A 27 25.26 -0.32 6.90
N SER A 28 25.03 0.41 5.80
CA SER A 28 24.40 1.73 5.81
C SER A 28 22.91 1.70 6.17
N GLU A 29 22.25 0.55 6.03
CA GLU A 29 20.82 0.37 6.27
C GLU A 29 20.49 -0.31 7.61
N THR A 30 21.51 -0.65 8.43
CA THR A 30 21.34 -1.41 9.69
C THR A 30 20.28 -0.79 10.60
N LYS A 31 20.30 0.53 10.81
CA LYS A 31 19.31 1.20 11.65
C LYS A 31 17.90 1.17 11.07
N LEU A 32 17.77 1.21 9.76
CA LEU A 32 16.48 1.13 9.07
C LEU A 32 15.88 -0.28 9.22
N HIS A 33 16.69 -1.33 9.10
CA HIS A 33 16.26 -2.71 9.33
C HIS A 33 15.85 -2.95 10.79
N GLN A 34 16.61 -2.43 11.76
CA GLN A 34 16.22 -2.48 13.19
C GLN A 34 14.90 -1.74 13.45
N GLY A 35 14.71 -0.58 12.80
CA GLY A 35 13.45 0.15 12.84
C GLY A 35 12.29 -0.64 12.27
N LEU A 36 12.52 -1.36 11.17
CA LEU A 36 11.50 -2.21 10.55
C LEU A 36 11.17 -3.42 11.43
N ASP A 37 12.16 -4.08 12.06
CA ASP A 37 11.92 -5.16 13.03
C ASP A 37 11.03 -4.68 14.18
N THR A 38 11.38 -3.54 14.79
CA THR A 38 10.58 -2.94 15.85
C THR A 38 9.15 -2.64 15.38
N LEU A 39 9.00 -2.09 14.18
CA LEU A 39 7.70 -1.76 13.60
C LEU A 39 6.82 -3.01 13.40
N ILE A 40 7.40 -4.08 12.87
CA ILE A 40 6.71 -5.36 12.67
C ILE A 40 6.23 -5.93 14.02
N GLU A 41 7.08 -5.94 15.03
CA GLU A 41 6.74 -6.51 16.34
C GLU A 41 5.72 -5.63 17.12
N THR A 42 5.72 -4.32 16.91
CA THR A 42 4.84 -3.40 17.63
C THR A 42 3.55 -3.04 16.90
N ALA A 43 3.40 -3.42 15.63
CA ALA A 43 2.21 -3.09 14.84
C ALA A 43 0.90 -3.57 15.52
N GLY A 44 0.93 -4.73 16.17
CA GLY A 44 -0.21 -5.27 16.92
C GLY A 44 -0.67 -4.43 18.11
N ILE A 45 0.17 -3.51 18.62
CA ILE A 45 -0.21 -2.57 19.70
C ILE A 45 -1.20 -1.51 19.16
N TYR A 46 -1.04 -1.12 17.91
CA TYR A 46 -1.87 -0.10 17.25
C TYR A 46 -3.12 -0.71 16.60
N ASN A 47 -2.97 -1.92 16.07
CA ASN A 47 -4.09 -2.69 15.52
C ASN A 47 -3.91 -4.18 15.83
N ASN A 48 -4.76 -4.74 16.67
CA ASN A 48 -4.69 -6.14 17.10
C ASN A 48 -4.73 -7.17 15.95
N TRP A 49 -5.22 -6.79 14.77
CA TRP A 49 -5.23 -7.62 13.58
C TRP A 49 -3.90 -7.65 12.83
N PHE A 50 -2.97 -6.72 13.17
CA PHE A 50 -1.65 -6.60 12.54
C PHE A 50 -0.63 -7.49 13.26
N ILE A 51 -0.90 -8.79 13.32
CA ILE A 51 0.07 -9.74 13.89
C ILE A 51 1.36 -9.74 13.03
N PRO A 52 2.55 -9.98 13.63
CA PRO A 52 3.83 -9.93 12.94
C PRO A 52 3.86 -10.75 11.64
N LYS A 53 3.22 -11.93 11.64
CA LYS A 53 3.13 -12.76 10.45
C LYS A 53 2.46 -12.03 9.28
N PHE A 54 1.31 -11.40 9.51
CA PHE A 54 0.57 -10.74 8.43
C PHE A 54 1.25 -9.45 7.97
N VAL A 55 1.91 -8.74 8.87
CA VAL A 55 2.74 -7.59 8.48
C VAL A 55 3.89 -8.05 7.59
N LYS A 56 4.60 -9.13 7.96
CA LYS A 56 5.68 -9.73 7.16
C LYS A 56 5.16 -10.19 5.79
N ASP A 57 4.03 -10.90 5.74
CA ASP A 57 3.42 -11.37 4.48
C ASP A 57 3.08 -10.17 3.55
N ALA A 58 2.49 -9.10 4.08
CA ALA A 58 2.17 -7.90 3.31
C ALA A 58 3.42 -7.23 2.75
N LEU A 59 4.43 -7.03 3.58
CA LEU A 59 5.69 -6.40 3.18
C LEU A 59 6.46 -7.24 2.16
N PHE A 60 6.52 -8.54 2.34
CA PHE A 60 7.16 -9.47 1.40
C PHE A 60 6.52 -9.36 0.00
N ASN A 61 5.18 -9.38 -0.07
CA ASN A 61 4.45 -9.23 -1.33
C ASN A 61 4.69 -7.86 -1.98
N ILE A 62 4.76 -6.78 -1.19
CA ILE A 62 5.13 -5.46 -1.68
C ILE A 62 6.56 -5.48 -2.24
N GLY A 63 7.51 -6.09 -1.55
CA GLY A 63 8.89 -6.21 -2.00
C GLY A 63 9.04 -6.90 -3.36
N ILE A 64 8.26 -7.96 -3.60
CA ILE A 64 8.22 -8.65 -4.90
C ILE A 64 7.70 -7.72 -5.99
N PHE A 65 6.59 -7.05 -5.74
CA PHE A 65 5.92 -6.16 -6.70
C PHE A 65 6.77 -4.94 -7.09
N LEU A 66 7.71 -4.52 -6.23
CA LEU A 66 8.58 -3.38 -6.45
C LEU A 66 9.89 -3.73 -7.20
N SER A 67 9.94 -4.85 -7.93
CA SER A 67 11.07 -5.12 -8.81
C SER A 67 11.17 -4.03 -9.90
N GLU A 68 12.39 -3.68 -10.31
CA GLU A 68 12.57 -2.64 -11.33
C GLU A 68 11.92 -3.04 -12.66
N GLU A 69 11.97 -4.33 -13.01
CA GLU A 69 11.35 -4.86 -14.22
C GLU A 69 9.82 -4.72 -14.20
N ASP A 70 9.19 -5.13 -13.10
CA ASP A 70 7.74 -5.00 -12.94
C ASP A 70 7.29 -3.55 -12.92
N LEU A 71 8.03 -2.68 -12.23
CA LEU A 71 7.74 -1.25 -12.21
C LEU A 71 7.86 -0.61 -13.60
N ARG A 72 8.87 -0.96 -14.37
CA ARG A 72 9.02 -0.49 -15.75
C ARG A 72 7.86 -0.97 -16.62
N SER A 73 7.51 -2.24 -16.54
CA SER A 73 6.36 -2.81 -17.25
C SER A 73 5.06 -2.11 -16.87
N PHE A 74 4.84 -1.91 -15.57
CA PHE A 74 3.66 -1.21 -15.05
C PHE A 74 3.56 0.24 -15.54
N CYS A 75 4.70 0.91 -15.71
CA CYS A 75 4.77 2.31 -16.11
C CYS A 75 4.72 2.56 -17.61
N LEU A 76 4.67 1.53 -18.47
CA LEU A 76 4.71 1.69 -19.93
C LEU A 76 3.65 2.64 -20.51
N GLN A 77 2.51 2.75 -19.85
CA GLN A 77 1.39 3.59 -20.30
C GLN A 77 1.34 4.96 -19.60
N ILE A 78 2.24 5.22 -18.65
CA ILE A 78 2.27 6.50 -17.94
C ILE A 78 2.78 7.59 -18.89
N LYS A 79 1.95 8.62 -19.06
CA LYS A 79 2.29 9.80 -19.85
C LYS A 79 2.74 10.93 -18.93
N ASP A 80 3.63 11.78 -19.40
CA ASP A 80 3.97 13.03 -18.73
C ASP A 80 2.73 13.93 -18.71
N VAL A 81 2.29 14.26 -17.51
CA VAL A 81 1.15 15.13 -17.28
C VAL A 81 1.49 16.19 -16.23
N LYS A 82 0.77 17.30 -16.25
CA LYS A 82 0.90 18.31 -15.20
C LYS A 82 0.55 17.67 -13.84
N PRO A 83 1.44 17.77 -12.83
CA PRO A 83 1.18 17.23 -11.51
C PRO A 83 -0.14 17.77 -10.92
N LYS A 84 -0.91 16.87 -10.33
CA LYS A 84 -2.15 17.16 -9.59
C LYS A 84 -2.02 16.65 -8.17
N THR A 85 -2.83 17.16 -7.27
CA THR A 85 -2.95 16.65 -5.90
C THR A 85 -4.08 15.63 -5.83
N ILE A 86 -3.76 14.39 -5.53
CA ILE A 86 -4.72 13.30 -5.40
C ILE A 86 -4.89 12.97 -3.91
N ALA A 87 -6.09 13.16 -3.39
CA ALA A 87 -6.41 12.75 -2.04
C ALA A 87 -6.53 11.22 -1.97
N ILE A 88 -5.94 10.61 -0.95
CA ILE A 88 -6.03 9.17 -0.70
C ILE A 88 -6.58 8.96 0.70
N ILE A 89 -7.78 8.40 0.81
CA ILE A 89 -8.35 7.94 2.08
C ILE A 89 -7.99 6.49 2.26
N CYS A 90 -7.07 6.22 3.19
CA CYS A 90 -6.56 4.89 3.45
C CYS A 90 -7.56 4.07 4.25
N ALA A 91 -7.78 2.82 3.85
CA ALA A 91 -8.33 1.79 4.73
C ALA A 91 -7.23 1.26 5.67
N GLY A 92 -7.60 0.58 6.74
CA GLY A 92 -6.67 0.03 7.73
C GLY A 92 -7.00 -1.40 8.15
N ASN A 93 -7.80 -2.10 7.35
CA ASN A 93 -8.23 -3.48 7.64
C ASN A 93 -7.13 -4.53 7.39
N VAL A 94 -6.15 -4.20 6.54
CA VAL A 94 -5.01 -5.06 6.18
C VAL A 94 -3.74 -4.21 6.20
N PRO A 95 -2.59 -4.75 6.67
CA PRO A 95 -1.33 -4.01 6.69
C PRO A 95 -0.99 -3.44 5.31
N MET A 96 -0.66 -2.15 5.25
CA MET A 96 -0.22 -1.46 4.02
C MET A 96 -1.24 -1.48 2.86
N VAL A 97 -2.53 -1.65 3.14
CA VAL A 97 -3.57 -1.85 2.10
C VAL A 97 -3.66 -0.70 1.09
N CYS A 98 -3.36 0.53 1.48
CA CYS A 98 -3.42 1.68 0.57
C CYS A 98 -2.08 1.93 -0.18
N PHE A 99 -1.07 1.10 0.03
CA PHE A 99 0.25 1.27 -0.60
C PHE A 99 0.16 1.27 -2.14
N HIS A 100 -0.67 0.42 -2.72
CA HIS A 100 -0.82 0.36 -4.17
C HIS A 100 -1.41 1.66 -4.77
N ASP A 101 -2.38 2.27 -4.10
CA ASP A 101 -2.95 3.55 -4.55
C ASP A 101 -1.91 4.67 -4.49
N LEU A 102 -1.14 4.70 -3.41
CA LEU A 102 -0.03 5.61 -3.24
C LEU A 102 1.03 5.43 -4.34
N LEU A 103 1.42 4.19 -4.60
CA LEU A 103 2.38 3.85 -5.65
C LEU A 103 1.89 4.37 -7.01
N CYS A 104 0.63 4.12 -7.38
CA CYS A 104 0.04 4.60 -8.62
C CYS A 104 0.10 6.13 -8.74
N VAL A 105 -0.28 6.83 -7.68
CA VAL A 105 -0.29 8.31 -7.65
C VAL A 105 1.12 8.86 -7.79
N LEU A 106 2.07 8.36 -7.01
CA LEU A 106 3.43 8.88 -7.00
C LEU A 106 4.21 8.49 -8.27
N LEU A 107 4.06 7.27 -8.79
CA LEU A 107 4.68 6.87 -10.06
C LEU A 107 4.14 7.68 -11.23
N SER A 108 2.86 8.05 -11.23
CA SER A 108 2.27 8.91 -12.25
C SER A 108 2.73 10.39 -12.15
N GLY A 109 3.56 10.75 -11.17
CA GLY A 109 4.08 12.10 -10.99
C GLY A 109 3.11 13.08 -10.34
N HIS A 110 2.06 12.58 -9.70
CA HIS A 110 1.13 13.37 -8.94
C HIS A 110 1.56 13.51 -7.47
N LYS A 111 0.96 14.45 -6.75
CA LYS A 111 1.12 14.60 -5.30
C LYS A 111 0.06 13.77 -4.58
N ALA A 112 0.43 13.08 -3.53
CA ALA A 112 -0.47 12.32 -2.68
C ALA A 112 -0.81 13.12 -1.42
N LEU A 113 -2.09 13.48 -1.22
CA LEU A 113 -2.62 14.01 0.02
C LEU A 113 -3.26 12.86 0.80
N ILE A 114 -2.55 12.35 1.80
CA ILE A 114 -2.84 11.09 2.45
C ILE A 114 -3.61 11.33 3.74
N LYS A 115 -4.80 10.75 3.85
CA LYS A 115 -5.52 10.62 5.10
C LYS A 115 -5.38 9.18 5.60
N LEU A 116 -4.50 8.99 6.59
CA LEU A 116 -4.28 7.68 7.19
C LEU A 116 -5.57 7.15 7.86
N SER A 117 -5.69 5.84 7.89
CA SER A 117 -6.65 5.18 8.78
C SER A 117 -6.15 5.28 10.23
N SER A 118 -7.07 5.37 11.19
CA SER A 118 -6.75 5.20 12.61
C SER A 118 -6.14 3.83 12.91
N ASP A 119 -6.43 2.84 12.07
CA ASP A 119 -6.05 1.45 12.25
C ASP A 119 -4.68 1.11 11.62
N ASP A 120 -4.10 2.02 10.80
CA ASP A 120 -2.74 1.90 10.25
C ASP A 120 -2.06 3.27 10.22
N THR A 121 -1.53 3.68 11.36
CA THR A 121 -0.87 4.98 11.53
C THR A 121 0.65 4.91 11.50
N ILE A 122 1.25 3.70 11.48
CA ILE A 122 2.70 3.54 11.66
C ILE A 122 3.41 2.92 10.45
N LEU A 123 2.80 1.93 9.79
CA LEU A 123 3.46 1.20 8.71
C LEU A 123 3.72 2.11 7.51
N LEU A 124 2.67 2.70 6.96
CA LEU A 124 2.79 3.54 5.77
C LEU A 124 3.75 4.73 5.97
N PRO A 125 3.71 5.50 7.07
CA PRO A 125 4.66 6.60 7.30
C PRO A 125 6.12 6.17 7.32
N PHE A 126 6.44 4.97 7.82
CA PHE A 126 7.80 4.45 7.79
C PHE A 126 8.29 4.28 6.33
N PHE A 127 7.48 3.64 5.49
CA PHE A 127 7.85 3.41 4.08
C PHE A 127 7.88 4.70 3.26
N LEU A 128 7.06 5.69 3.59
CA LEU A 128 7.13 7.01 2.97
C LEU A 128 8.41 7.76 3.34
N LYS A 129 8.85 7.67 4.59
CA LYS A 129 10.17 8.21 5.00
C LYS A 129 11.31 7.48 4.31
N LEU A 130 11.21 6.17 4.14
CA LEU A 130 12.18 5.37 3.41
C LEU A 130 12.22 5.79 1.92
N LEU A 131 11.08 6.07 1.31
CA LEU A 131 11.02 6.57 -0.06
C LEU A 131 11.70 7.93 -0.21
N VAL A 132 11.46 8.85 0.72
CA VAL A 132 12.16 10.16 0.76
C VAL A 132 13.65 10.00 1.02
N HIS A 133 14.06 9.00 1.80
CA HIS A 133 15.48 8.68 2.00
C HIS A 133 16.19 8.30 0.69
N TYR A 134 15.53 7.53 -0.18
CA TYR A 134 16.09 7.13 -1.47
C TYR A 134 15.99 8.23 -2.55
N GLU A 135 14.94 9.05 -2.50
CA GLU A 135 14.74 10.17 -3.43
C GLU A 135 14.09 11.35 -2.68
N PRO A 136 14.89 12.33 -2.23
CA PRO A 136 14.40 13.44 -1.40
C PRO A 136 13.32 14.30 -2.07
N GLN A 137 13.25 14.33 -3.40
CA GLN A 137 12.21 15.10 -4.11
C GLN A 137 10.78 14.59 -3.84
N PHE A 138 10.63 13.40 -3.30
CA PHE A 138 9.31 12.91 -2.86
C PHE A 138 8.73 13.69 -1.68
N GLU A 139 9.53 14.38 -0.88
CA GLU A 139 9.07 15.19 0.25
C GLU A 139 8.01 16.21 -0.17
N GLU A 140 8.17 16.83 -1.34
CA GLU A 140 7.20 17.79 -1.89
C GLU A 140 5.93 17.13 -2.49
N SER A 141 5.96 15.81 -2.68
CA SER A 141 4.88 15.05 -3.30
C SER A 141 4.07 14.24 -2.31
N ILE A 142 4.52 14.16 -1.05
CA ILE A 142 3.86 13.41 0.03
C ILE A 142 3.33 14.40 1.06
N LEU A 143 2.02 14.47 1.18
CA LEU A 143 1.33 15.37 2.09
C LEU A 143 0.41 14.56 3.00
N PHE A 144 0.42 14.85 4.30
CA PHE A 144 -0.52 14.25 5.22
C PHE A 144 -1.67 15.22 5.52
N ALA A 145 -2.90 14.71 5.45
CA ALA A 145 -4.07 15.49 5.80
C ALA A 145 -4.27 15.48 7.32
N ASP A 146 -4.27 16.66 7.90
CA ASP A 146 -4.60 16.88 9.30
C ASP A 146 -6.07 17.37 9.36
N GLY A 147 -6.99 16.45 9.64
CA GLY A 147 -8.43 16.73 9.71
C GLY A 147 -9.18 16.60 8.38
N LYS A 148 -9.83 17.69 7.92
CA LYS A 148 -10.65 17.69 6.70
C LYS A 148 -9.79 17.75 5.44
N LEU A 149 -10.13 16.92 4.44
CA LEU A 149 -9.49 16.98 3.13
C LEU A 149 -9.92 18.26 2.38
N ALA A 150 -8.94 19.03 1.91
CA ALA A 150 -9.13 20.22 1.10
C ALA A 150 -8.00 20.37 0.08
N ASN A 151 -8.20 21.18 -0.94
CA ASN A 151 -7.19 21.54 -1.95
C ASN A 151 -6.61 20.32 -2.69
N PHE A 152 -7.48 19.47 -3.21
CA PHE A 152 -7.12 18.32 -4.05
C PHE A 152 -7.93 18.36 -5.37
N ASP A 153 -7.37 17.70 -6.41
CA ASP A 153 -7.97 17.67 -7.76
C ASP A 153 -8.83 16.42 -7.98
N ALA A 154 -8.47 15.31 -7.34
CA ALA A 154 -9.17 14.02 -7.43
C ALA A 154 -8.99 13.23 -6.14
N ILE A 155 -9.79 12.18 -5.96
CA ILE A 155 -9.76 11.37 -4.74
C ILE A 155 -9.81 9.87 -5.05
N ILE A 156 -9.00 9.10 -4.33
CA ILE A 156 -9.06 7.64 -4.25
C ILE A 156 -9.45 7.30 -2.82
N ALA A 157 -10.47 6.47 -2.64
CA ALA A 157 -10.92 6.07 -1.33
C ALA A 157 -11.41 4.62 -1.34
N THR A 158 -11.20 3.92 -0.24
CA THR A 158 -11.65 2.55 -0.05
C THR A 158 -12.36 2.43 1.30
N GLY A 159 -13.51 1.79 1.32
CA GLY A 159 -14.27 1.59 2.55
C GLY A 159 -15.38 0.55 2.40
N SER A 160 -16.08 0.27 3.50
CA SER A 160 -17.30 -0.54 3.48
C SER A 160 -18.38 0.13 2.61
N ASP A 161 -19.44 -0.56 2.28
CA ASP A 161 -20.54 -0.03 1.47
C ASP A 161 -21.16 1.22 2.11
N ASN A 162 -21.32 1.21 3.44
CA ASN A 162 -21.80 2.37 4.17
C ASN A 162 -20.82 3.54 4.09
N THR A 163 -19.54 3.29 4.34
CA THR A 163 -18.48 4.30 4.22
C THR A 163 -18.41 4.86 2.80
N ALA A 164 -18.49 4.01 1.79
CA ALA A 164 -18.44 4.42 0.39
C ALA A 164 -19.65 5.30 0.01
N SER A 165 -20.82 5.04 0.56
CA SER A 165 -22.01 5.88 0.34
C SER A 165 -21.81 7.30 0.93
N HIS A 166 -21.23 7.39 2.13
CA HIS A 166 -20.85 8.70 2.71
C HIS A 166 -19.77 9.39 1.88
N LEU A 167 -18.75 8.67 1.45
CA LEU A 167 -17.67 9.22 0.61
C LEU A 167 -18.22 9.73 -0.73
N GLN A 168 -19.15 8.98 -1.33
CA GLN A 168 -19.82 9.40 -2.56
C GLN A 168 -20.64 10.69 -2.37
N TYR A 169 -21.31 10.82 -1.25
CA TYR A 169 -22.06 12.06 -0.91
C TYR A 169 -21.14 13.28 -0.80
N TYR A 170 -20.01 13.15 -0.08
CA TYR A 170 -19.12 14.30 0.14
C TYR A 170 -18.20 14.59 -1.05
N PHE A 171 -17.76 13.56 -1.76
CA PHE A 171 -16.69 13.66 -2.76
C PHE A 171 -17.13 13.32 -4.19
N GLY A 172 -18.36 12.91 -4.41
CA GLY A 172 -18.86 12.51 -5.74
C GLY A 172 -18.77 13.60 -6.81
N LYS A 173 -18.68 14.88 -6.40
CA LYS A 173 -18.48 16.02 -7.30
C LYS A 173 -17.06 16.16 -7.86
N TYR A 174 -16.08 15.48 -7.25
CA TYR A 174 -14.71 15.47 -7.73
C TYR A 174 -14.49 14.24 -8.64
N PRO A 175 -13.50 14.27 -9.55
CA PRO A 175 -13.00 13.05 -10.15
C PRO A 175 -12.62 12.08 -9.02
N ASN A 176 -13.19 10.88 -9.04
CA ASN A 176 -13.03 9.97 -7.91
C ASN A 176 -12.93 8.50 -8.31
N MET A 177 -12.27 7.73 -7.45
CA MET A 177 -12.28 6.26 -7.46
C MET A 177 -12.66 5.80 -6.06
N ILE A 178 -13.94 5.64 -5.80
CA ILE A 178 -14.47 5.17 -4.52
C ILE A 178 -14.76 3.68 -4.63
N ARG A 179 -13.97 2.87 -3.91
CA ARG A 179 -14.11 1.41 -3.88
C ARG A 179 -14.96 0.99 -2.70
N LYS A 180 -15.94 0.13 -3.00
CA LYS A 180 -16.82 -0.50 -2.03
C LYS A 180 -16.29 -1.88 -1.62
N SER A 181 -16.96 -2.50 -0.67
CA SER A 181 -16.76 -3.92 -0.36
C SER A 181 -16.89 -4.79 -1.60
N ARG A 182 -16.10 -5.84 -1.65
CA ARG A 182 -16.13 -6.84 -2.73
C ARG A 182 -16.41 -8.19 -2.12
N THR A 183 -17.11 -9.03 -2.85
CA THR A 183 -17.34 -10.43 -2.51
C THR A 183 -16.58 -11.30 -3.50
N SER A 184 -15.71 -12.15 -3.00
CA SER A 184 -15.00 -13.16 -3.78
C SER A 184 -15.69 -14.51 -3.65
N LEU A 185 -15.54 -15.38 -4.62
CA LEU A 185 -16.14 -16.72 -4.65
C LEU A 185 -15.08 -17.73 -5.08
N ALA A 186 -15.08 -18.91 -4.46
CA ALA A 186 -14.36 -20.07 -4.93
C ALA A 186 -15.35 -21.05 -5.55
N ILE A 187 -14.99 -21.59 -6.71
CA ILE A 187 -15.77 -22.65 -7.39
C ILE A 187 -14.96 -23.94 -7.28
N LEU A 188 -15.52 -24.93 -6.60
CA LEU A 188 -14.92 -26.25 -6.47
C LEU A 188 -15.51 -27.17 -7.53
N SER A 189 -14.64 -27.86 -8.28
CA SER A 189 -15.01 -28.82 -9.33
C SER A 189 -15.22 -30.23 -8.77
N GLY A 190 -14.79 -30.47 -7.52
CA GLY A 190 -14.73 -31.78 -6.87
C GLY A 190 -13.49 -32.62 -7.26
N LYS A 191 -12.51 -32.01 -7.94
CA LYS A 191 -11.25 -32.65 -8.36
C LYS A 191 -10.02 -32.00 -7.74
N GLU A 192 -10.22 -31.12 -6.77
CA GLU A 192 -9.16 -30.36 -6.11
C GLU A 192 -8.26 -31.32 -5.32
N SER A 193 -6.95 -31.11 -5.43
CA SER A 193 -5.97 -31.77 -4.59
C SER A 193 -6.01 -31.25 -3.15
N SER A 194 -5.43 -31.99 -2.23
CA SER A 194 -5.26 -31.51 -0.84
C SER A 194 -4.47 -30.21 -0.76
N GLU A 195 -3.56 -29.95 -1.71
CA GLU A 195 -2.80 -28.71 -1.79
C GLU A 195 -3.66 -27.53 -2.27
N ASP A 196 -4.52 -27.78 -3.25
CA ASP A 196 -5.50 -26.76 -3.73
C ASP A 196 -6.41 -26.31 -2.57
N LEU A 197 -6.93 -27.27 -1.79
CA LEU A 197 -7.78 -26.97 -0.62
C LEU A 197 -7.02 -26.23 0.48
N LYS A 198 -5.73 -26.54 0.72
CA LYS A 198 -4.90 -25.79 1.66
C LYS A 198 -4.67 -24.36 1.18
N ASN A 199 -4.43 -24.15 -0.11
CA ASN A 199 -4.24 -22.83 -0.69
C ASN A 199 -5.54 -22.01 -0.63
N LEU A 200 -6.67 -22.62 -0.94
CA LEU A 200 -7.98 -22.00 -0.72
C LEU A 200 -8.17 -21.61 0.76
N GLY A 201 -7.80 -22.47 1.70
CA GLY A 201 -7.83 -22.15 3.11
C GLY A 201 -6.97 -20.91 3.47
N LYS A 202 -5.79 -20.75 2.85
CA LYS A 202 -4.98 -19.53 3.01
C LYS A 202 -5.72 -18.30 2.46
N ASP A 203 -6.34 -18.40 1.28
CA ASP A 203 -7.08 -17.31 0.65
C ASP A 203 -8.29 -16.89 1.50
N ILE A 204 -8.96 -17.82 2.17
CA ILE A 204 -10.08 -17.54 3.08
C ILE A 204 -9.60 -16.85 4.35
N PHE A 205 -8.55 -17.38 4.99
CA PHE A 205 -8.19 -17.02 6.38
C PHE A 205 -7.03 -16.01 6.48
N GLN A 206 -6.31 -15.74 5.42
CA GLN A 206 -5.26 -14.72 5.43
C GLN A 206 -5.85 -13.39 5.89
N TYR A 207 -5.10 -12.66 6.71
CA TYR A 207 -5.57 -11.42 7.34
C TYR A 207 -6.92 -11.57 8.07
N PHE A 208 -7.21 -12.76 8.63
CA PHE A 208 -8.47 -13.10 9.30
C PHE A 208 -9.72 -12.88 8.42
N GLY A 209 -9.58 -13.02 7.11
CA GLY A 209 -10.68 -12.78 6.18
C GLY A 209 -11.04 -11.31 5.96
N LEU A 210 -10.24 -10.37 6.47
CA LEU A 210 -10.52 -8.92 6.39
C LEU A 210 -10.12 -8.30 5.05
N GLY A 211 -9.38 -9.01 4.23
CA GLY A 211 -8.95 -8.52 2.91
C GLY A 211 -10.09 -8.55 1.90
N CYS A 212 -10.18 -7.54 1.03
CA CYS A 212 -11.18 -7.49 -0.03
C CYS A 212 -10.98 -8.56 -1.13
N ARG A 213 -9.93 -9.36 -1.03
CA ARG A 213 -9.60 -10.49 -1.92
C ARG A 213 -9.73 -11.85 -1.25
N ASN A 214 -10.06 -11.88 0.06
CA ASN A 214 -10.39 -13.13 0.72
C ASN A 214 -11.68 -13.72 0.13
N VAL A 215 -11.75 -15.05 0.11
CA VAL A 215 -12.88 -15.79 -0.47
C VAL A 215 -13.95 -16.00 0.58
#